data_3c96f1fb4ae6348b1051ceed1f32a67b
#
_entry.id   3c96f1fb4ae6348b1051ceed1f32a67b
#
_cell.length_a   1.000
_cell.length_b   1.000
_cell.length_c   1.000
_cell.angle_alpha   90.00
_cell.angle_beta   90.00
_cell.angle_gamma   90.00
#
_symmetry.space_group_name_H-M   'P 1'
#
loop_
_entity.id
_entity.type
_entity.pdbx_description
1 polymer ?
#
loop_
_entity_poly.entity_id
_entity_poly.type
_entity_poly.pdbx_seq_one_letter_code
_entity_poly.pdbx_strand_id
1 'polypeptide(L)'
;SRTLFLITALTVISLSNIYSQPEIKAVFTGKAPVIDGFVNDDVWANAAVINELYQKEPKTGEPISEKTEFLFLFDHNNIYVGIRCYDDPKGIIAKELARDVSLGEDDRIQVIFDTYLDGRSGYWFQLGPRGSIGDALINENGKYFNKAWDGIWNGKAKITSEGWEGELIIPYKTMGFNKSSDTWGLKCIRYVKRKSETATWPATSINADKFQVSDEGKLTGLTGMTQGIGLDLIPYITGGFSKKKDADAAPVIDLGMDAYYQITPSLKVALTVNTDFAQTEVDAKQINLTRFSLYFPEKRDFFLDGSNYFTFGINGDDDDIKNTSM
;
A
#
# COMPACT_ATOMS: atom_id res chain seq x y z
N SER A 1 -54.33 -4.68 -55.32
CA SER A 1 -53.95 -3.82 -54.21
C SER A 1 -52.87 -4.52 -53.37
N ARG A 2 -51.57 -4.21 -53.62
CA ARG A 2 -50.43 -4.75 -52.88
C ARG A 2 -50.03 -3.70 -51.83
N THR A 3 -50.27 -3.99 -50.58
CA THR A 3 -49.86 -3.17 -49.44
C THR A 3 -48.41 -3.53 -49.12
N LEU A 4 -47.50 -2.59 -49.34
CA LEU A 4 -46.09 -2.69 -49.00
C LEU A 4 -45.88 -2.35 -47.53
N PHE A 5 -45.54 -3.34 -46.67
CA PHE A 5 -45.16 -3.10 -45.27
C PHE A 5 -43.68 -2.66 -45.24
N LEU A 6 -43.45 -1.39 -44.91
CA LEU A 6 -42.12 -0.84 -44.66
C LEU A 6 -41.78 -1.15 -43.20
N ILE A 7 -40.88 -2.12 -42.97
CA ILE A 7 -40.34 -2.39 -41.62
C ILE A 7 -39.12 -1.47 -41.48
N THR A 8 -39.28 -0.39 -40.71
CA THR A 8 -38.19 0.45 -40.24
C THR A 8 -37.53 -0.25 -39.07
N ALA A 9 -36.38 -0.88 -39.29
CA ALA A 9 -35.51 -1.39 -38.21
C ALA A 9 -34.86 -0.20 -37.53
N LEU A 10 -35.32 0.14 -36.34
CA LEU A 10 -34.67 1.12 -35.46
C LEU A 10 -33.49 0.44 -34.79
N THR A 11 -32.29 0.62 -35.36
CA THR A 11 -31.03 0.22 -34.70
C THR A 11 -30.76 1.18 -33.55
N VAL A 12 -31.09 0.76 -32.34
CA VAL A 12 -30.64 1.41 -31.11
C VAL A 12 -29.16 1.10 -30.96
N ILE A 13 -28.31 2.01 -31.39
CA ILE A 13 -26.90 2.01 -31.06
C ILE A 13 -26.82 2.40 -29.58
N SER A 14 -26.77 1.43 -28.70
CA SER A 14 -26.36 1.66 -27.31
C SER A 14 -24.88 2.11 -27.35
N LEU A 15 -24.66 3.39 -27.23
CA LEU A 15 -23.35 3.95 -26.86
C LEU A 15 -23.09 3.48 -25.42
N SER A 16 -22.57 2.28 -25.27
CA SER A 16 -21.86 1.92 -24.06
C SER A 16 -20.64 2.85 -24.02
N ASN A 17 -20.68 3.85 -23.15
CA ASN A 17 -19.46 4.56 -22.76
C ASN A 17 -18.52 3.48 -22.20
N ILE A 18 -17.59 3.02 -23.03
CA ILE A 18 -16.44 2.27 -22.57
C ILE A 18 -15.61 3.29 -21.81
N TYR A 19 -15.87 3.42 -20.51
CA TYR A 19 -14.95 4.12 -19.61
C TYR A 19 -13.68 3.27 -19.60
N SER A 20 -12.73 3.64 -20.47
CA SER A 20 -11.37 3.14 -20.38
C SER A 20 -10.85 3.54 -19.01
N GLN A 21 -10.33 2.57 -18.26
CA GLN A 21 -9.64 2.86 -17.01
C GLN A 21 -8.56 3.90 -17.30
N PRO A 22 -8.45 4.97 -16.49
CA PRO A 22 -7.44 5.98 -16.73
C PRO A 22 -6.04 5.35 -16.60
N GLU A 23 -5.13 5.83 -17.43
CA GLU A 23 -3.79 5.25 -17.58
C GLU A 23 -2.74 6.34 -17.46
N ILE A 24 -1.63 6.02 -16.81
CA ILE A 24 -0.44 6.84 -16.78
C ILE A 24 0.78 5.99 -17.12
N LYS A 25 1.68 6.52 -17.94
CA LYS A 25 2.91 5.84 -18.33
C LYS A 25 4.06 6.27 -17.42
N ALA A 26 4.60 5.34 -16.63
CA ALA A 26 5.77 5.56 -15.79
C ALA A 26 6.99 6.00 -16.63
N VAL A 27 7.86 6.82 -16.07
CA VAL A 27 9.06 7.31 -16.75
C VAL A 27 10.30 6.65 -16.15
N PHE A 28 11.11 6.05 -17.00
CA PHE A 28 12.39 5.48 -16.60
C PHE A 28 13.38 6.58 -16.23
N THR A 29 14.10 6.42 -15.13
CA THR A 29 15.18 7.29 -14.71
C THR A 29 16.51 6.54 -14.64
N GLY A 30 17.56 7.12 -15.22
CA GLY A 30 18.92 6.59 -15.10
C GLY A 30 19.63 7.03 -13.82
N LYS A 31 19.03 7.93 -13.05
CA LYS A 31 19.55 8.44 -11.78
C LYS A 31 18.43 8.42 -10.73
N ALA A 32 18.69 7.75 -9.62
CA ALA A 32 17.74 7.72 -8.51
C ALA A 32 17.59 9.13 -7.88
N PRO A 33 16.38 9.53 -7.48
CA PRO A 33 16.17 10.71 -6.64
C PRO A 33 16.78 10.49 -5.24
N VAL A 34 17.11 11.58 -4.58
CA VAL A 34 17.55 11.58 -3.18
C VAL A 34 16.32 11.63 -2.29
N ILE A 35 16.07 10.55 -1.56
CA ILE A 35 14.88 10.48 -0.69
C ILE A 35 15.15 11.28 0.59
N ASP A 36 14.86 12.56 0.56
CA ASP A 36 15.04 13.48 1.70
C ASP A 36 13.74 14.16 2.17
N GLY A 37 12.66 13.99 1.40
CA GLY A 37 11.32 14.50 1.65
C GLY A 37 10.98 15.76 0.86
N PHE A 38 11.87 16.19 -0.05
CA PHE A 38 11.64 17.30 -0.97
C PHE A 38 11.64 16.80 -2.42
N VAL A 39 10.60 17.09 -3.16
CA VAL A 39 10.47 16.73 -4.58
C VAL A 39 11.13 17.80 -5.46
N ASN A 40 12.41 18.08 -5.23
CA ASN A 40 13.16 19.15 -5.86
C ASN A 40 14.35 18.71 -6.71
N ASP A 41 14.66 17.42 -6.74
CA ASP A 41 15.66 16.88 -7.65
C ASP A 41 15.27 17.06 -9.12
N ASP A 42 16.25 17.34 -9.99
CA ASP A 42 16.04 17.55 -11.44
C ASP A 42 15.33 16.35 -12.12
N VAL A 43 15.48 15.15 -11.58
CA VAL A 43 14.87 13.94 -12.15
C VAL A 43 13.34 13.99 -12.09
N TRP A 44 12.77 14.66 -11.09
CA TRP A 44 11.33 14.80 -10.93
C TRP A 44 10.67 15.68 -12.00
N ALA A 45 11.44 16.54 -12.68
CA ALA A 45 10.94 17.37 -13.77
C ALA A 45 10.42 16.56 -14.96
N ASN A 46 10.90 15.31 -15.12
CA ASN A 46 10.50 14.41 -16.21
C ASN A 46 9.50 13.33 -15.74
N ALA A 47 9.10 13.32 -14.49
CA ALA A 47 8.23 12.29 -13.95
C ALA A 47 6.84 12.31 -14.60
N ALA A 48 6.20 11.15 -14.67
CA ALA A 48 4.79 11.07 -15.00
C ALA A 48 3.97 11.64 -13.84
N VAL A 49 2.98 12.49 -14.12
CA VAL A 49 2.24 13.24 -13.10
C VAL A 49 0.75 12.92 -13.14
N ILE A 50 0.21 12.53 -11.99
CA ILE A 50 -1.23 12.49 -11.72
C ILE A 50 -1.56 13.73 -10.88
N ASN A 51 -2.41 14.61 -11.39
CA ASN A 51 -2.84 15.85 -10.73
C ASN A 51 -4.35 16.07 -10.75
N GLU A 52 -5.11 15.12 -11.28
CA GLU A 52 -6.56 15.16 -11.33
C GLU A 52 -7.13 14.11 -10.37
N LEU A 53 -7.28 14.48 -9.11
CA LEU A 53 -7.95 13.66 -8.10
C LEU A 53 -9.39 14.14 -7.91
N TYR A 54 -10.27 13.20 -7.63
CA TYR A 54 -11.69 13.47 -7.42
C TYR A 54 -12.10 13.04 -6.01
N GLN A 55 -12.91 13.88 -5.38
CA GLN A 55 -13.43 13.60 -4.04
C GLN A 55 -14.29 12.35 -4.05
N LYS A 56 -14.01 11.45 -3.11
CA LYS A 56 -14.95 10.42 -2.70
C LYS A 56 -15.86 10.99 -1.61
N GLU A 57 -15.30 11.76 -0.70
CA GLU A 57 -15.96 12.45 0.42
C GLU A 57 -15.39 13.85 0.55
N PRO A 58 -16.15 14.85 0.96
CA PRO A 58 -17.60 14.85 1.21
C PRO A 58 -18.46 15.02 -0.05
N LYS A 59 -17.87 15.45 -1.19
CA LYS A 59 -18.58 15.78 -2.42
C LYS A 59 -18.18 14.85 -3.55
N THR A 60 -18.72 13.65 -3.58
CA THR A 60 -18.34 12.61 -4.54
C THR A 60 -18.37 13.12 -5.99
N GLY A 61 -17.25 12.94 -6.69
CA GLY A 61 -17.06 13.31 -8.09
C GLY A 61 -16.61 14.76 -8.32
N GLU A 62 -16.60 15.62 -7.29
CA GLU A 62 -16.00 16.96 -7.40
C GLU A 62 -14.47 16.85 -7.44
N PRO A 63 -13.77 17.78 -8.09
CA PRO A 63 -12.31 17.84 -7.99
C PRO A 63 -11.84 18.02 -6.54
N ILE A 64 -10.65 17.53 -6.24
CA ILE A 64 -10.00 17.74 -4.94
C ILE A 64 -9.87 19.24 -4.64
N SER A 65 -10.13 19.63 -3.39
CA SER A 65 -10.12 21.05 -3.00
C SER A 65 -8.72 21.61 -2.76
N GLU A 66 -7.74 20.75 -2.46
CA GLU A 66 -6.34 21.14 -2.30
C GLU A 66 -5.50 20.41 -3.36
N LYS A 67 -4.90 21.18 -4.26
CA LYS A 67 -4.11 20.63 -5.36
C LYS A 67 -3.11 19.59 -4.85
N THR A 68 -3.09 18.43 -5.49
CA THR A 68 -2.19 17.34 -5.14
C THR A 68 -1.62 16.75 -6.41
N GLU A 69 -0.33 16.46 -6.39
CA GLU A 69 0.40 15.84 -7.49
C GLU A 69 1.10 14.57 -7.00
N PHE A 70 0.89 13.46 -7.71
CA PHE A 70 1.67 12.24 -7.58
C PHE A 70 2.56 12.09 -8.80
N LEU A 71 3.86 11.93 -8.57
CA LEU A 71 4.88 11.83 -9.60
C LEU A 71 5.46 10.42 -9.59
N PHE A 72 5.61 9.81 -10.78
CA PHE A 72 6.09 8.43 -10.88
C PHE A 72 7.34 8.35 -11.76
N LEU A 73 8.41 7.81 -11.15
CA LEU A 73 9.64 7.41 -11.82
C LEU A 73 9.94 5.96 -11.50
N PHE A 74 10.73 5.30 -12.33
CA PHE A 74 11.23 3.97 -12.03
C PHE A 74 12.63 3.75 -12.61
N ASP A 75 13.37 2.83 -12.01
CA ASP A 75 14.60 2.27 -12.56
C ASP A 75 14.50 0.72 -12.61
N HIS A 76 15.62 0.04 -12.79
CA HIS A 76 15.61 -1.43 -12.85
C HIS A 76 15.29 -2.10 -11.51
N ASN A 77 15.45 -1.42 -10.39
CA ASN A 77 15.37 -1.99 -9.06
C ASN A 77 14.22 -1.43 -8.21
N ASN A 78 13.77 -0.21 -8.52
CA ASN A 78 12.84 0.53 -7.66
C ASN A 78 11.77 1.26 -8.46
N ILE A 79 10.62 1.44 -7.84
CA ILE A 79 9.65 2.47 -8.20
C ILE A 79 9.78 3.62 -7.21
N TYR A 80 9.69 4.85 -7.71
CA TYR A 80 9.76 6.09 -6.94
C TYR A 80 8.44 6.84 -7.07
N VAL A 81 7.92 7.32 -5.95
CA VAL A 81 6.73 8.15 -5.93
C VAL A 81 7.06 9.48 -5.25
N GLY A 82 7.02 10.56 -6.01
CA GLY A 82 7.07 11.92 -5.50
C GLY A 82 5.67 12.44 -5.22
N ILE A 83 5.48 13.22 -4.18
CA ILE A 83 4.18 13.76 -3.79
C ILE A 83 4.33 15.24 -3.47
N ARG A 84 3.48 16.09 -4.09
CA ARG A 84 3.31 17.50 -3.71
C ARG A 84 1.87 17.72 -3.32
N CYS A 85 1.66 18.06 -2.07
CA CYS A 85 0.36 18.37 -1.49
C CYS A 85 0.31 19.86 -1.14
N TYR A 86 -0.28 20.66 -2.03
CA TYR A 86 -0.48 22.09 -1.78
C TYR A 86 -1.57 22.25 -0.73
N ASP A 87 -1.30 23.07 0.29
CA ASP A 87 -2.21 23.33 1.39
C ASP A 87 -1.73 24.53 2.21
N ASP A 88 -2.58 25.09 3.07
CA ASP A 88 -2.12 26.02 4.11
C ASP A 88 -1.27 25.24 5.14
N PRO A 89 0.03 25.53 5.28
CA PRO A 89 0.91 24.82 6.21
C PRO A 89 0.42 24.82 7.66
N LYS A 90 -0.33 25.86 8.05
CA LYS A 90 -0.93 25.97 9.39
C LYS A 90 -2.15 25.07 9.57
N GLY A 91 -2.77 24.66 8.48
CA GLY A 91 -3.94 23.79 8.46
C GLY A 91 -3.59 22.31 8.42
N ILE A 92 -2.32 21.94 8.16
CA ILE A 92 -1.88 20.55 8.07
C ILE A 92 -1.95 19.90 9.44
N ILE A 93 -2.64 18.77 9.51
CA ILE A 93 -2.74 17.96 10.74
C ILE A 93 -1.75 16.80 10.62
N ALA A 94 -0.72 16.78 11.46
CA ALA A 94 0.34 15.79 11.45
C ALA A 94 0.83 15.55 12.89
N LYS A 95 0.19 14.65 13.60
CA LYS A 95 0.47 14.34 15.02
C LYS A 95 1.42 13.15 15.15
N GLU A 96 1.23 12.17 14.29
CA GLU A 96 1.90 10.89 14.36
C GLU A 96 3.26 10.89 13.63
N LEU A 97 4.22 10.15 14.19
CA LEU A 97 5.59 10.04 13.68
C LEU A 97 6.06 8.60 13.53
N ALA A 98 5.43 7.68 14.26
CA ALA A 98 5.86 6.30 14.28
C ALA A 98 5.49 5.57 12.97
N ARG A 99 6.23 4.50 12.64
CA ARG A 99 5.87 3.56 11.58
C ARG A 99 4.63 2.78 11.99
N ASP A 100 3.79 2.43 11.02
CA ASP A 100 2.59 1.58 11.13
C ASP A 100 1.51 2.07 12.10
N VAL A 101 1.67 3.29 12.61
CA VAL A 101 0.64 3.93 13.43
C VAL A 101 -0.56 4.31 12.57
N SER A 102 -1.73 4.34 13.19
CA SER A 102 -2.94 4.81 12.52
C SER A 102 -2.86 6.30 12.25
N LEU A 103 -2.87 6.70 10.97
CA LEU A 103 -2.97 8.10 10.55
C LEU A 103 -4.44 8.53 10.31
N GLY A 104 -5.40 7.90 10.98
CA GLY A 104 -6.83 8.21 10.82
C GLY A 104 -7.18 9.67 11.10
N GLU A 105 -6.44 10.31 12.02
CA GLU A 105 -6.64 11.70 12.44
C GLU A 105 -5.65 12.69 11.82
N ASP A 106 -4.78 12.22 10.91
CA ASP A 106 -3.75 13.04 10.27
C ASP A 106 -4.01 13.19 8.76
N ASP A 107 -3.46 14.27 8.19
CA ASP A 107 -3.26 14.37 6.75
C ASP A 107 -2.36 13.23 6.28
N ARG A 108 -2.61 12.68 5.10
CA ARG A 108 -1.82 11.60 4.54
C ARG A 108 -2.09 11.39 3.07
N ILE A 109 -1.18 10.69 2.44
CA ILE A 109 -1.40 10.05 1.15
C ILE A 109 -1.31 8.53 1.29
N GLN A 110 -1.92 7.84 0.33
CA GLN A 110 -1.79 6.40 0.18
C GLN A 110 -1.66 6.06 -1.30
N VAL A 111 -0.86 5.03 -1.58
CA VAL A 111 -0.69 4.47 -2.92
C VAL A 111 -0.92 2.98 -2.85
N ILE A 112 -1.72 2.45 -3.78
CA ILE A 112 -1.99 1.02 -3.89
C ILE A 112 -1.48 0.56 -5.25
N PHE A 113 -0.70 -0.52 -5.27
CA PHE A 113 -0.24 -1.19 -6.47
C PHE A 113 -0.81 -2.60 -6.55
N ASP A 114 -1.56 -2.90 -7.60
CA ASP A 114 -1.87 -4.26 -8.02
C ASP A 114 -0.83 -4.70 -9.06
N THR A 115 0.17 -5.40 -8.58
CA THR A 115 1.34 -5.81 -9.37
C THR A 115 1.09 -7.03 -10.25
N TYR A 116 -0.02 -7.74 -10.02
CA TYR A 116 -0.47 -8.88 -10.81
C TYR A 116 -1.62 -8.55 -11.76
N LEU A 117 -2.22 -7.37 -11.61
CA LEU A 117 -3.40 -6.92 -12.36
C LEU A 117 -4.59 -7.89 -12.20
N ASP A 118 -4.77 -8.43 -10.99
CA ASP A 118 -5.82 -9.39 -10.68
C ASP A 118 -7.12 -8.74 -10.19
N GLY A 119 -7.08 -7.43 -9.90
CA GLY A 119 -8.20 -6.64 -9.38
C GLY A 119 -8.69 -7.10 -8.00
N ARG A 120 -7.88 -7.84 -7.27
CA ARG A 120 -8.25 -8.47 -6.01
C ARG A 120 -7.25 -8.25 -4.89
N SER A 121 -5.97 -8.22 -5.22
CA SER A 121 -4.88 -8.07 -4.28
C SER A 121 -4.03 -6.85 -4.59
N GLY A 122 -3.43 -6.23 -3.57
CA GLY A 122 -2.60 -5.05 -3.75
C GLY A 122 -1.66 -4.80 -2.58
N TYR A 123 -0.61 -4.08 -2.87
CA TYR A 123 0.33 -3.54 -1.88
C TYR A 123 -0.07 -2.10 -1.59
N TRP A 124 -0.33 -1.81 -0.34
CA TRP A 124 -0.71 -0.49 0.12
C TRP A 124 0.44 0.16 0.88
N PHE A 125 0.73 1.41 0.55
CA PHE A 125 1.75 2.24 1.19
C PHE A 125 1.15 3.57 1.61
N GLN A 126 1.54 4.05 2.79
CA GLN A 126 1.04 5.28 3.39
C GLN A 126 2.19 6.18 3.81
N LEU A 127 2.01 7.50 3.62
CA LEU A 127 2.95 8.52 4.08
C LEU A 127 2.19 9.70 4.68
N GLY A 128 2.59 10.10 5.88
CA GLY A 128 2.13 11.32 6.56
C GLY A 128 3.08 12.50 6.37
N PRO A 129 2.64 13.76 6.60
CA PRO A 129 3.43 14.96 6.31
C PRO A 129 4.71 15.12 7.13
N ARG A 130 4.88 14.35 8.22
CA ARG A 130 6.08 14.33 9.06
C ARG A 130 6.92 13.08 8.89
N GLY A 131 6.65 12.28 7.83
CA GLY A 131 7.42 11.09 7.51
C GLY A 131 6.97 9.83 8.25
N SER A 132 5.81 9.81 8.89
CA SER A 132 5.21 8.57 9.36
C SER A 132 4.84 7.71 8.15
N ILE A 133 5.35 6.50 8.09
CA ILE A 133 5.12 5.52 7.01
C ILE A 133 4.32 4.34 7.54
N GLY A 134 3.60 3.68 6.65
CA GLY A 134 2.88 2.44 6.96
C GLY A 134 2.63 1.63 5.70
N ASP A 135 2.50 0.33 5.84
CA ASP A 135 2.25 -0.58 4.74
C ASP A 135 1.28 -1.70 5.12
N ALA A 136 0.73 -2.35 4.12
CA ALA A 136 -0.18 -3.48 4.30
C ALA A 136 -0.37 -4.25 2.99
N LEU A 137 -0.89 -5.47 3.12
CA LEU A 137 -1.47 -6.22 2.00
C LEU A 137 -2.98 -6.05 1.96
N ILE A 138 -3.50 -5.78 0.79
CA ILE A 138 -4.93 -5.79 0.50
C ILE A 138 -5.28 -7.12 -0.18
N ASN A 139 -6.32 -7.78 0.29
CA ASN A 139 -6.84 -9.01 -0.30
C ASN A 139 -8.36 -8.93 -0.52
N GLU A 140 -8.87 -9.81 -1.37
CA GLU A 140 -10.29 -9.91 -1.72
C GLU A 140 -10.94 -8.56 -2.06
N ASN A 141 -10.21 -7.80 -2.90
CA ASN A 141 -10.71 -6.52 -3.41
C ASN A 141 -11.02 -5.48 -2.31
N GLY A 142 -10.14 -5.36 -1.31
CA GLY A 142 -10.29 -4.40 -0.22
C GLY A 142 -11.00 -4.92 1.01
N LYS A 143 -11.52 -6.15 0.98
CA LYS A 143 -12.26 -6.73 2.10
C LYS A 143 -11.35 -7.06 3.29
N TYR A 144 -10.13 -7.52 3.02
CA TYR A 144 -9.13 -7.83 4.04
C TYR A 144 -7.92 -6.93 3.90
N PHE A 145 -7.50 -6.40 5.04
CA PHE A 145 -6.39 -5.46 5.14
C PHE A 145 -5.38 -5.97 6.18
N ASN A 146 -4.29 -6.58 5.69
CA ASN A 146 -3.28 -7.18 6.56
C ASN A 146 -2.14 -6.19 6.84
N LYS A 147 -2.18 -5.50 7.97
CA LYS A 147 -1.14 -4.58 8.47
C LYS A 147 0.04 -5.27 9.13
N ALA A 148 -0.03 -6.58 9.35
CA ALA A 148 1.09 -7.32 9.90
C ALA A 148 2.16 -7.64 8.84
N TRP A 149 1.88 -7.36 7.56
CA TRP A 149 2.89 -7.40 6.53
C TRP A 149 3.79 -6.16 6.61
N ASP A 150 5.09 -6.36 6.65
CA ASP A 150 6.09 -5.31 6.76
C ASP A 150 7.04 -5.37 5.56
N GLY A 151 6.89 -4.42 4.66
CA GLY A 151 7.70 -4.31 3.44
C GLY A 151 9.02 -3.57 3.67
N ILE A 152 10.06 -3.95 2.94
CA ILE A 152 11.34 -3.23 2.96
C ILE A 152 11.29 -2.08 1.96
N TRP A 153 10.94 -0.89 2.41
CA TRP A 153 10.88 0.33 1.63
C TRP A 153 11.17 1.56 2.50
N ASN A 154 11.27 2.73 1.90
CA ASN A 154 11.50 3.96 2.64
C ASN A 154 10.64 5.09 2.09
N GLY A 155 10.26 6.02 2.97
CA GLY A 155 9.55 7.23 2.63
C GLY A 155 9.94 8.36 3.57
N LYS A 156 10.02 9.58 3.03
CA LYS A 156 10.25 10.80 3.80
C LYS A 156 9.30 11.88 3.36
N ALA A 157 8.95 12.78 4.28
CA ALA A 157 8.12 13.92 4.00
C ALA A 157 8.55 15.15 4.79
N LYS A 158 8.25 16.33 4.25
CA LYS A 158 8.53 17.63 4.85
C LYS A 158 7.37 18.57 4.63
N ILE A 159 7.03 19.32 5.68
CA ILE A 159 6.13 20.46 5.56
C ILE A 159 6.92 21.64 4.99
N THR A 160 6.37 22.26 3.96
CA THR A 160 6.96 23.38 3.21
C THR A 160 6.14 24.66 3.40
N SER A 161 6.53 25.74 2.76
CA SER A 161 5.74 26.99 2.75
C SER A 161 4.46 26.91 1.91
N GLU A 162 4.35 25.90 1.02
CA GLU A 162 3.23 25.74 0.10
C GLU A 162 2.32 24.56 0.45
N GLY A 163 2.64 23.83 1.54
CA GLY A 163 1.93 22.64 1.97
C GLY A 163 2.87 21.58 2.53
N TRP A 164 2.95 20.41 1.91
CA TRP A 164 3.94 19.40 2.24
C TRP A 164 4.30 18.55 1.03
N GLU A 165 5.51 18.03 1.06
CA GLU A 165 6.05 17.18 0.03
C GLU A 165 6.48 15.84 0.63
N GLY A 166 6.59 14.83 -0.21
CA GLY A 166 7.06 13.53 0.21
C GLY A 166 7.59 12.69 -0.93
N GLU A 167 8.40 11.72 -0.59
CA GLU A 167 9.02 10.80 -1.52
C GLU A 167 9.01 9.38 -0.96
N LEU A 168 8.70 8.42 -1.82
CA LEU A 168 8.78 6.99 -1.52
C LEU A 168 9.76 6.34 -2.48
N ILE A 169 10.56 5.41 -1.97
CA ILE A 169 11.34 4.44 -2.74
C ILE A 169 10.88 3.04 -2.36
N ILE A 170 10.36 2.30 -3.32
CA ILE A 170 9.84 0.95 -3.11
C ILE A 170 10.61 0.00 -4.02
N PRO A 171 11.53 -0.81 -3.46
CA PRO A 171 12.26 -1.80 -4.23
C PRO A 171 11.32 -2.88 -4.78
N TYR A 172 11.53 -3.31 -6.03
CA TYR A 172 10.73 -4.38 -6.62
C TYR A 172 10.81 -5.71 -5.87
N LYS A 173 11.91 -5.95 -5.15
CA LYS A 173 12.04 -7.14 -4.30
C LYS A 173 11.06 -7.15 -3.11
N THR A 174 10.53 -5.98 -2.72
CA THR A 174 9.53 -5.85 -1.65
C THR A 174 8.18 -6.40 -2.08
N MET A 175 7.86 -6.32 -3.36
CA MET A 175 6.59 -6.72 -3.93
C MET A 175 6.77 -7.89 -4.89
N GLY A 176 5.90 -8.92 -4.79
CA GLY A 176 5.76 -9.89 -5.87
C GLY A 176 5.07 -9.22 -7.09
N PHE A 177 5.49 -9.53 -8.30
CA PHE A 177 4.85 -8.99 -9.50
C PHE A 177 4.95 -9.95 -10.69
N ASN A 178 4.08 -9.76 -11.68
CA ASN A 178 4.12 -10.51 -12.92
C ASN A 178 5.25 -9.98 -13.83
N LYS A 179 6.34 -10.73 -13.93
CA LYS A 179 7.53 -10.35 -14.72
C LYS A 179 7.25 -10.27 -16.24
N SER A 180 6.14 -10.83 -16.70
CA SER A 180 5.74 -10.77 -18.13
C SER A 180 4.88 -9.57 -18.46
N SER A 181 4.50 -8.77 -17.47
CA SER A 181 3.71 -7.55 -17.62
C SER A 181 4.56 -6.32 -17.36
N ASP A 182 4.37 -5.29 -18.18
CA ASP A 182 4.92 -3.94 -17.99
C ASP A 182 3.90 -2.97 -17.37
N THR A 183 2.78 -3.53 -16.91
CA THR A 183 1.62 -2.75 -16.45
C THR A 183 1.16 -3.26 -15.09
N TRP A 184 0.93 -2.33 -14.17
CA TRP A 184 0.34 -2.57 -12.85
C TRP A 184 -0.96 -1.78 -12.70
N GLY A 185 -1.83 -2.25 -11.81
CA GLY A 185 -2.90 -1.42 -11.29
C GLY A 185 -2.35 -0.37 -10.34
N LEU A 186 -2.98 0.81 -10.33
CA LEU A 186 -2.57 1.93 -9.50
C LEU A 186 -3.78 2.67 -8.95
N LYS A 187 -3.75 2.96 -7.65
CA LYS A 187 -4.69 3.86 -7.00
C LYS A 187 -3.94 4.82 -6.10
N CYS A 188 -4.25 6.12 -6.20
CA CYS A 188 -3.72 7.17 -5.36
C CYS A 188 -4.84 7.77 -4.52
N ILE A 189 -4.57 8.00 -3.23
CA ILE A 189 -5.55 8.52 -2.27
C ILE A 189 -4.91 9.66 -1.50
N ARG A 190 -5.61 10.78 -1.37
CA ARG A 190 -5.24 11.94 -0.55
C ARG A 190 -6.30 12.18 0.52
N TYR A 191 -5.88 12.39 1.75
CA TYR A 191 -6.74 12.82 2.85
C TYR A 191 -6.38 14.22 3.28
N VAL A 192 -7.34 15.14 3.22
CA VAL A 192 -7.23 16.49 3.76
C VAL A 192 -8.05 16.53 5.04
N LYS A 193 -7.40 16.20 6.17
CA LYS A 193 -8.11 15.91 7.43
C LYS A 193 -8.94 17.07 7.93
N ARG A 194 -8.43 18.32 7.89
CA ARG A 194 -9.15 19.52 8.33
C ARG A 194 -10.47 19.75 7.59
N LYS A 195 -10.60 19.18 6.38
CA LYS A 195 -11.81 19.28 5.54
C LYS A 195 -12.65 18.00 5.57
N SER A 196 -12.22 16.97 6.27
CA SER A 196 -12.79 15.62 6.20
C SER A 196 -12.92 15.13 4.76
N GLU A 197 -11.95 15.49 3.93
CA GLU A 197 -11.96 15.21 2.51
C GLU A 197 -11.06 14.02 2.19
N THR A 198 -11.61 13.11 1.38
CA THR A 198 -10.88 11.99 0.78
C THR A 198 -11.02 12.10 -0.72
N ALA A 199 -9.92 12.18 -1.44
CA ALA A 199 -9.91 12.21 -2.90
C ALA A 199 -9.05 11.09 -3.47
N THR A 200 -9.43 10.56 -4.62
CA THR A 200 -8.81 9.39 -5.25
C THR A 200 -8.53 9.63 -6.73
N TRP A 201 -7.51 8.96 -7.22
CA TRP A 201 -7.29 8.67 -8.62
C TRP A 201 -7.13 7.15 -8.79
N PRO A 202 -7.89 6.52 -9.69
CA PRO A 202 -9.07 7.03 -10.38
C PRO A 202 -10.18 7.49 -9.41
N ALA A 203 -11.16 8.22 -9.96
CA ALA A 203 -12.35 8.56 -9.21
C ALA A 203 -13.06 7.30 -8.70
N THR A 204 -13.26 7.21 -7.39
CA THR A 204 -13.93 6.06 -6.76
C THR A 204 -15.41 6.35 -6.61
N SER A 205 -16.26 5.41 -7.01
CA SER A 205 -17.72 5.49 -6.79
C SER A 205 -18.04 5.63 -5.31
N ILE A 206 -19.15 6.32 -4.99
CA ILE A 206 -19.62 6.49 -3.60
C ILE A 206 -19.84 5.15 -2.89
N ASN A 207 -20.31 4.15 -3.63
CA ASN A 207 -20.63 2.82 -3.10
C ASN A 207 -19.43 1.87 -3.04
N ALA A 208 -18.31 2.23 -3.66
CA ALA A 208 -17.10 1.44 -3.63
C ALA A 208 -16.27 1.75 -2.39
N ASP A 209 -15.63 0.75 -1.81
CA ASP A 209 -14.62 1.00 -0.78
C ASP A 209 -13.40 1.73 -1.38
N LYS A 210 -12.80 2.64 -0.61
CA LYS A 210 -11.60 3.37 -1.06
C LYS A 210 -10.38 2.47 -1.29
N PHE A 211 -10.37 1.29 -0.66
CA PHE A 211 -9.34 0.28 -0.82
C PHE A 211 -9.69 -0.79 -1.87
N GLN A 212 -10.84 -0.64 -2.53
CA GLN A 212 -11.22 -1.54 -3.62
C GLN A 212 -10.18 -1.46 -4.74
N VAL A 213 -9.62 -2.61 -5.12
CA VAL A 213 -8.53 -2.72 -6.11
C VAL A 213 -9.10 -2.75 -7.53
N SER A 214 -10.26 -3.36 -7.74
CA SER A 214 -10.87 -3.56 -9.06
C SER A 214 -11.27 -2.26 -9.80
N ASP A 215 -11.28 -1.10 -9.13
CA ASP A 215 -11.58 0.21 -9.73
C ASP A 215 -10.32 1.09 -9.89
N GLU A 216 -9.16 0.48 -9.90
CA GLU A 216 -7.88 1.14 -10.12
C GLU A 216 -7.68 1.64 -11.54
N GLY A 217 -6.73 2.57 -11.73
CA GLY A 217 -6.17 2.93 -13.04
C GLY A 217 -4.97 2.04 -13.39
N LYS A 218 -4.30 2.36 -14.48
CA LYS A 218 -3.14 1.62 -14.95
C LYS A 218 -1.88 2.46 -14.91
N LEU A 219 -0.83 1.87 -14.35
CA LEU A 219 0.54 2.37 -14.46
C LEU A 219 1.28 1.50 -15.45
N THR A 220 1.59 2.06 -16.62
CA THR A 220 2.15 1.30 -17.77
C THR A 220 3.61 1.66 -18.02
N GLY A 221 4.27 0.88 -18.85
CA GLY A 221 5.64 1.14 -19.30
C GLY A 221 6.73 0.74 -18.32
N LEU A 222 6.42 -0.08 -17.33
CA LEU A 222 7.37 -0.60 -16.32
C LEU A 222 8.24 -1.71 -16.93
N THR A 223 9.14 -1.34 -17.82
CA THR A 223 9.99 -2.29 -18.55
C THR A 223 11.34 -2.49 -17.88
N GLY A 224 11.88 -3.72 -17.95
CA GLY A 224 13.22 -4.02 -17.43
C GLY A 224 13.34 -4.02 -15.91
N MET A 225 12.23 -4.19 -15.20
CA MET A 225 12.22 -4.39 -13.75
C MET A 225 12.97 -5.66 -13.36
N THR A 226 13.78 -5.60 -12.31
CA THR A 226 14.51 -6.74 -11.79
C THR A 226 14.20 -6.98 -10.32
N GLN A 227 13.96 -8.21 -9.96
CA GLN A 227 13.82 -8.63 -8.55
C GLN A 227 15.17 -9.04 -7.92
N GLY A 228 16.30 -8.79 -8.62
CA GLY A 228 17.61 -9.31 -8.24
C GLY A 228 17.66 -10.84 -8.39
N ILE A 229 18.52 -11.49 -7.63
CA ILE A 229 18.64 -12.96 -7.62
C ILE A 229 17.50 -13.63 -6.82
N GLY A 230 16.60 -12.85 -6.23
CA GLY A 230 15.47 -13.36 -5.45
C GLY A 230 15.88 -14.01 -4.12
N LEU A 231 17.09 -13.76 -3.63
CA LEU A 231 17.59 -14.26 -2.34
C LEU A 231 17.64 -13.13 -1.33
N ASP A 232 16.87 -13.26 -0.26
CA ASP A 232 16.89 -12.40 0.91
C ASP A 232 17.41 -13.19 2.11
N LEU A 233 18.41 -12.63 2.80
CA LEU A 233 18.98 -13.19 4.02
C LEU A 233 18.84 -12.15 5.12
N ILE A 234 18.14 -12.52 6.20
CA ILE A 234 17.87 -11.65 7.34
C ILE A 234 18.51 -12.27 8.59
N PRO A 235 19.77 -11.99 8.86
CA PRO A 235 20.40 -12.40 10.12
C PRO A 235 19.93 -11.49 11.24
N TYR A 236 19.75 -12.04 12.44
CA TYR A 236 19.41 -11.28 13.63
C TYR A 236 20.16 -11.77 14.85
N ILE A 237 20.36 -10.85 15.78
CA ILE A 237 20.94 -11.10 17.09
C ILE A 237 20.10 -10.39 18.13
N THR A 238 19.67 -11.12 19.14
CA THR A 238 18.92 -10.57 20.27
C THR A 238 19.76 -10.70 21.54
N GLY A 239 19.91 -9.59 22.26
CA GLY A 239 20.61 -9.55 23.53
C GLY A 239 19.68 -9.08 24.65
N GLY A 240 19.71 -9.73 25.80
CA GLY A 240 18.87 -9.38 26.93
C GLY A 240 19.37 -9.94 28.26
N PHE A 241 18.64 -9.67 29.32
CA PHE A 241 18.86 -10.25 30.63
C PHE A 241 17.61 -11.02 31.06
N SER A 242 17.79 -12.28 31.44
CA SER A 242 16.73 -13.11 32.01
C SER A 242 16.92 -13.21 33.52
N LYS A 243 15.89 -12.87 34.30
CA LYS A 243 15.88 -13.08 35.74
C LYS A 243 14.72 -14.00 36.13
N LYS A 244 15.05 -15.19 36.57
CA LYS A 244 14.07 -16.09 37.19
C LYS A 244 13.83 -15.68 38.66
N LYS A 245 12.66 -16.05 39.18
CA LYS A 245 12.36 -15.87 40.63
C LYS A 245 13.41 -16.65 41.42
N ASP A 246 14.07 -15.99 42.35
CA ASP A 246 15.12 -16.56 43.25
C ASP A 246 16.46 -16.90 42.54
N ALA A 247 16.78 -16.28 41.41
CA ALA A 247 18.07 -16.41 40.73
C ALA A 247 18.64 -15.03 40.32
N ASP A 248 19.95 -14.96 40.15
CA ASP A 248 20.62 -13.78 39.60
C ASP A 248 20.24 -13.57 38.11
N ALA A 249 20.29 -12.31 37.68
CA ALA A 249 20.06 -11.98 36.28
C ALA A 249 21.23 -12.53 35.44
N ALA A 250 20.88 -13.32 34.42
CA ALA A 250 21.86 -13.86 33.49
C ALA A 250 21.70 -13.20 32.10
N PRO A 251 22.79 -12.87 31.40
CA PRO A 251 22.72 -12.40 30.03
C PRO A 251 22.22 -13.54 29.13
N VAL A 252 21.38 -13.17 28.17
CA VAL A 252 20.89 -14.08 27.13
C VAL A 252 21.27 -13.45 25.78
N ILE A 253 21.87 -14.26 24.92
CA ILE A 253 22.19 -13.87 23.53
C ILE A 253 21.61 -14.96 22.64
N ASP A 254 20.72 -14.59 21.75
CA ASP A 254 20.14 -15.45 20.73
C ASP A 254 20.57 -14.97 19.33
N LEU A 255 20.92 -15.92 18.49
CA LEU A 255 21.28 -15.71 17.09
C LEU A 255 20.33 -16.49 16.23
N GLY A 256 19.82 -15.85 15.17
CA GLY A 256 18.98 -16.54 14.20
C GLY A 256 19.13 -15.96 12.80
N MET A 257 18.43 -16.56 11.85
CA MET A 257 18.47 -16.13 10.46
C MET A 257 17.22 -16.63 9.73
N ASP A 258 16.63 -15.73 8.95
CA ASP A 258 15.63 -16.07 7.96
C ASP A 258 16.24 -15.97 6.56
N ALA A 259 15.90 -16.90 5.70
CA ALA A 259 16.34 -16.94 4.31
C ALA A 259 15.12 -17.17 3.41
N TYR A 260 14.94 -16.30 2.44
CA TYR A 260 13.89 -16.40 1.44
C TYR A 260 14.51 -16.48 0.06
N TYR A 261 14.09 -17.47 -0.72
CA TYR A 261 14.56 -17.63 -2.09
C TYR A 261 13.41 -17.79 -3.06
N GLN A 262 13.25 -16.79 -3.94
CA GLN A 262 12.24 -16.79 -4.99
C GLN A 262 12.76 -17.56 -6.20
N ILE A 263 12.39 -18.84 -6.32
CA ILE A 263 12.85 -19.72 -7.42
C ILE A 263 12.15 -19.31 -8.73
N THR A 264 10.83 -19.09 -8.66
CA THR A 264 10.00 -18.62 -9.78
C THR A 264 9.02 -17.58 -9.27
N PRO A 265 8.32 -16.81 -10.14
CA PRO A 265 7.29 -15.88 -9.69
C PRO A 265 6.21 -16.51 -8.80
N SER A 266 5.99 -17.82 -8.95
CA SER A 266 4.96 -18.58 -8.21
C SER A 266 5.53 -19.53 -7.16
N LEU A 267 6.86 -19.60 -7.00
CA LEU A 267 7.51 -20.53 -6.06
C LEU A 267 8.56 -19.81 -5.23
N LYS A 268 8.27 -19.64 -3.97
CA LYS A 268 9.17 -19.10 -2.95
C LYS A 268 9.51 -20.20 -1.93
N VAL A 269 10.78 -20.32 -1.59
CA VAL A 269 11.26 -21.15 -0.50
C VAL A 269 11.65 -20.25 0.66
N ALA A 270 11.16 -20.56 1.85
CA ALA A 270 11.50 -19.87 3.07
C ALA A 270 12.12 -20.87 4.06
N LEU A 271 13.23 -20.48 4.68
CA LEU A 271 13.92 -21.22 5.70
C LEU A 271 14.19 -20.30 6.87
N THR A 272 13.80 -20.73 8.07
CA THR A 272 14.12 -20.02 9.31
C THR A 272 14.91 -20.88 10.25
N VAL A 273 15.86 -20.30 10.94
CA VAL A 273 16.66 -20.94 11.98
C VAL A 273 16.61 -20.05 13.21
N ASN A 274 16.07 -20.61 14.32
CA ASN A 274 15.92 -19.92 15.61
C ASN A 274 15.14 -18.59 15.46
N THR A 275 13.90 -18.68 14.97
CA THR A 275 13.02 -17.52 14.67
C THR A 275 13.01 -16.51 15.80
N ASP A 276 13.27 -15.24 15.46
CA ASP A 276 13.26 -14.15 16.43
C ASP A 276 11.83 -13.80 16.89
N PHE A 277 11.66 -13.73 18.20
CA PHE A 277 10.42 -13.26 18.84
C PHE A 277 10.54 -11.87 19.44
N ALA A 278 11.74 -11.28 19.43
CA ALA A 278 11.98 -10.01 20.10
C ALA A 278 11.43 -8.80 19.30
N GLN A 279 11.27 -8.96 18.00
CA GLN A 279 10.67 -7.93 17.13
C GLN A 279 9.14 -8.01 17.07
N THR A 280 8.56 -9.11 17.54
CA THR A 280 7.09 -9.16 17.62
C THR A 280 6.62 -8.21 18.71
N GLU A 281 5.73 -7.30 18.34
CA GLU A 281 5.06 -6.46 19.31
C GLU A 281 4.42 -7.31 20.41
N VAL A 282 4.61 -6.88 21.65
CA VAL A 282 3.99 -7.54 22.79
C VAL A 282 2.48 -7.52 22.57
N ASP A 283 1.84 -8.68 22.65
CA ASP A 283 0.39 -8.76 22.57
C ASP A 283 -0.26 -7.85 23.61
N ALA A 284 -1.27 -7.10 23.17
CA ALA A 284 -2.03 -6.25 24.05
C ALA A 284 -2.58 -7.09 25.21
N LYS A 285 -2.35 -6.64 26.45
CA LYS A 285 -2.84 -7.32 27.63
C LYS A 285 -4.36 -7.37 27.59
N GLN A 286 -4.92 -8.54 27.35
CA GLN A 286 -6.36 -8.77 27.35
C GLN A 286 -6.77 -9.51 28.59
N ILE A 287 -7.89 -9.10 29.20
CA ILE A 287 -8.52 -9.81 30.31
C ILE A 287 -9.57 -10.73 29.71
N ASN A 288 -9.35 -12.03 29.81
CA ASN A 288 -10.34 -13.00 29.35
C ASN A 288 -11.54 -13.04 30.30
N LEU A 289 -12.62 -12.40 29.89
CA LEU A 289 -13.91 -12.43 30.60
C LEU A 289 -14.85 -13.52 30.07
N THR A 290 -14.38 -14.32 29.09
CA THR A 290 -15.17 -15.37 28.48
C THR A 290 -14.62 -16.75 28.88
N ARG A 291 -15.41 -17.81 28.66
CA ARG A 291 -15.01 -19.20 28.85
C ARG A 291 -14.16 -19.75 27.69
N PHE A 292 -13.96 -18.98 26.62
CA PHE A 292 -13.19 -19.40 25.46
C PHE A 292 -11.75 -18.96 25.58
N SER A 293 -10.83 -19.71 25.00
CA SER A 293 -9.42 -19.31 24.92
C SER A 293 -9.28 -18.03 24.10
N LEU A 294 -8.40 -17.13 24.56
CA LEU A 294 -8.02 -15.97 23.76
C LEU A 294 -7.25 -16.43 22.52
N TYR A 295 -7.61 -15.89 21.38
CA TYR A 295 -6.86 -16.05 20.14
C TYR A 295 -5.98 -14.82 19.96
N PHE A 296 -4.68 -15.04 19.76
CA PHE A 296 -3.75 -13.99 19.39
C PHE A 296 -3.35 -14.21 17.93
N PRO A 297 -3.47 -13.19 17.07
CA PRO A 297 -3.05 -13.31 15.69
C PRO A 297 -1.55 -13.57 15.59
N GLU A 298 -1.15 -14.33 14.57
CA GLU A 298 0.27 -14.52 14.25
C GLU A 298 0.89 -13.19 13.83
N LYS A 299 2.04 -12.84 14.37
CA LYS A 299 2.76 -11.57 14.11
C LYS A 299 4.16 -11.77 13.54
N ARG A 300 4.63 -13.00 13.46
CA ARG A 300 5.97 -13.30 12.95
C ARG A 300 5.96 -13.24 11.43
N ASP A 301 6.85 -12.44 10.86
CA ASP A 301 6.94 -12.19 9.41
C ASP A 301 7.04 -13.48 8.60
N PHE A 302 7.81 -14.45 9.08
CA PHE A 302 7.95 -15.75 8.44
C PHE A 302 6.60 -16.45 8.19
N PHE A 303 5.69 -16.41 9.16
CA PHE A 303 4.39 -17.07 9.06
C PHE A 303 3.31 -16.18 8.40
N LEU A 304 3.53 -14.88 8.35
CA LEU A 304 2.63 -13.94 7.68
C LEU A 304 2.87 -13.91 6.17
N ASP A 305 4.11 -14.15 5.76
CA ASP A 305 4.48 -14.19 4.35
C ASP A 305 3.72 -15.31 3.62
N GLY A 306 2.91 -14.94 2.65
CA GLY A 306 2.06 -15.88 1.92
C GLY A 306 0.81 -16.39 2.67
N SER A 307 0.50 -15.87 3.86
CA SER A 307 -0.70 -16.27 4.62
C SER A 307 -2.00 -16.10 3.82
N ASN A 308 -2.03 -15.12 2.91
CA ASN A 308 -3.15 -14.88 1.99
C ASN A 308 -3.44 -16.05 1.04
N TYR A 309 -2.45 -16.87 0.69
CA TYR A 309 -2.65 -18.06 -0.14
C TYR A 309 -3.40 -19.19 0.59
N PHE A 310 -3.39 -19.16 1.92
CA PHE A 310 -4.05 -20.15 2.76
C PHE A 310 -5.42 -19.71 3.27
N THR A 311 -5.80 -18.46 2.99
CA THR A 311 -7.12 -17.93 3.35
C THR A 311 -8.14 -18.37 2.31
N PHE A 312 -8.80 -19.52 2.57
CA PHE A 312 -9.85 -20.07 1.71
C PHE A 312 -10.98 -20.64 2.57
N GLY A 313 -12.18 -20.63 2.04
CA GLY A 313 -13.38 -21.12 2.70
C GLY A 313 -14.37 -20.02 3.07
N ILE A 314 -15.48 -20.40 3.68
CA ILE A 314 -16.48 -19.46 4.21
C ILE A 314 -15.94 -19.00 5.55
N ASN A 315 -15.41 -17.78 5.59
CA ASN A 315 -15.17 -17.14 6.87
C ASN A 315 -16.53 -16.81 7.48
N GLY A 316 -16.84 -17.42 8.61
CA GLY A 316 -17.98 -16.97 9.42
C GLY A 316 -17.84 -15.47 9.68
N ASP A 317 -18.97 -14.78 9.77
CA ASP A 317 -19.03 -13.36 10.10
C ASP A 317 -18.35 -13.08 11.45
N ASP A 318 -17.02 -12.89 11.41
CA ASP A 318 -16.28 -12.35 12.53
C ASP A 318 -16.27 -10.82 12.40
N ASP A 319 -17.36 -10.20 12.85
CA ASP A 319 -17.42 -8.75 13.10
C ASP A 319 -16.39 -8.27 14.13
N ASP A 320 -15.71 -9.19 14.81
CA ASP A 320 -14.71 -8.91 15.84
C ASP A 320 -13.36 -8.46 15.28
N ILE A 321 -13.05 -8.73 14.00
CA ILE A 321 -11.77 -8.29 13.38
C ILE A 321 -11.82 -6.81 13.00
N LYS A 322 -12.99 -6.24 12.76
CA LYS A 322 -13.13 -4.82 12.41
C LYS A 322 -12.91 -3.87 13.57
N ASN A 323 -13.04 -4.34 14.81
CA ASN A 323 -12.89 -3.51 16.01
C ASN A 323 -11.45 -3.40 16.54
N THR A 324 -10.49 -4.12 15.97
CA THR A 324 -9.07 -4.05 16.40
C THR A 324 -8.23 -3.10 15.53
N SER A 325 -8.86 -2.39 14.59
CA SER A 325 -8.18 -1.46 13.66
C SER A 325 -8.68 0.00 13.77
N MET A 326 -9.21 0.38 14.95
CA MET A 326 -9.45 1.80 15.28
C MET A 326 -8.34 2.35 16.16
#